data_426e737510e63176378489df2cff7aa4
#
_entry.id   426e737510e63176378489df2cff7aa4
#
_cell.length_a   1.000
_cell.length_b   1.000
_cell.length_c   1.000
_cell.angle_alpha   90.00
_cell.angle_beta   90.00
_cell.angle_gamma   90.00
#
_symmetry.space_group_name_H-M   'P 1'
#
loop_
_entity.id
_entity.type
_entity.pdbx_description
1 polymer ?
#
loop_
_entity_poly.entity_id
_entity_poly.type
_entity_poly.pdbx_seq_one_letter_code
_entity_poly.pdbx_strand_id
1 'polypeptide(L)'
;MIEVPDDDFLNEDERQLARRFVDSGHIIRPADDRTQLDRIRELLVVTACKLLDRPLPADPATFLEGIDKLLPLNRLNLFRLDILAAMNATPWLRQAYFRTARSLIETLVGNELVMQRRINLSIQLPGDESSLLPVHADVWSGDSPFELVIWLPLVDCSATKSMYLMGPAAASRLYRNFTNHQATSAEDLYRAIEPDLTFLDVPYGHVLAFDQSLPHGNRVNREAGTRWSLNCRFKAAFTPYADKKLGEFFSPITLRPMSRIGLAYRSPGDFHE
;
A
#
# COMPACT_ATOMS: atom_id res chain seq x y z
N MET A 1 4.41 -22.93 19.07
CA MET A 1 4.22 -21.46 18.99
C MET A 1 5.52 -20.85 19.48
N ILE A 2 6.09 -19.91 18.73
CA ILE A 2 7.20 -19.11 19.23
C ILE A 2 6.61 -18.17 20.29
N GLU A 3 7.14 -18.20 21.50
CA GLU A 3 6.78 -17.25 22.54
C GLU A 3 7.32 -15.89 22.11
N VAL A 4 6.43 -14.92 21.93
CA VAL A 4 6.83 -13.55 21.63
C VAL A 4 7.23 -12.92 22.95
N PRO A 5 8.51 -12.51 23.12
CA PRO A 5 8.94 -11.87 24.36
C PRO A 5 8.18 -10.56 24.58
N ASP A 6 8.07 -10.14 25.83
CA ASP A 6 7.59 -8.81 26.18
C ASP A 6 8.40 -7.75 25.42
N ASP A 7 7.74 -6.65 25.04
CA ASP A 7 8.30 -5.58 24.21
C ASP A 7 9.39 -4.73 24.93
N ASP A 8 10.09 -5.31 25.92
CA ASP A 8 11.07 -4.60 26.76
C ASP A 8 12.32 -4.13 26.01
N PHE A 9 12.58 -4.69 24.82
CA PHE A 9 13.65 -4.26 23.94
C PHE A 9 13.29 -3.10 23.02
N LEU A 10 12.02 -2.71 22.96
CA LEU A 10 11.51 -1.58 22.19
C LEU A 10 11.43 -0.34 23.08
N ASN A 11 11.66 0.84 22.50
CA ASN A 11 11.37 2.09 23.21
C ASN A 11 9.85 2.33 23.30
N GLU A 12 9.42 3.31 24.11
CA GLU A 12 8.00 3.55 24.37
C GLU A 12 7.21 3.93 23.10
N ASP A 13 7.79 4.75 22.21
CA ASP A 13 7.12 5.17 20.98
C ASP A 13 6.92 3.97 20.01
N GLU A 14 7.93 3.08 19.92
CA GLU A 14 7.83 1.85 19.13
C GLU A 14 6.76 0.92 19.71
N ARG A 15 6.71 0.75 21.04
CA ARG A 15 5.69 -0.08 21.69
C ARG A 15 4.28 0.46 21.47
N GLN A 16 4.09 1.76 21.62
CA GLN A 16 2.78 2.38 21.40
C GLN A 16 2.32 2.25 19.96
N LEU A 17 3.24 2.48 19.01
CA LEU A 17 2.94 2.32 17.58
C LEU A 17 2.61 0.86 17.25
N ALA A 18 3.41 -0.10 17.73
CA ALA A 18 3.18 -1.53 17.53
C ALA A 18 1.82 -1.98 18.09
N ARG A 19 1.48 -1.60 19.33
CA ARG A 19 0.18 -1.91 19.93
C ARG A 19 -0.97 -1.35 19.11
N ARG A 20 -0.91 -0.07 18.74
CA ARG A 20 -1.95 0.55 17.89
C ARG A 20 -2.12 -0.18 16.57
N PHE A 21 -1.02 -0.59 15.93
CA PHE A 21 -1.09 -1.34 14.68
C PHE A 21 -1.71 -2.72 14.85
N VAL A 22 -1.32 -3.47 15.89
CA VAL A 22 -1.89 -4.79 16.19
C VAL A 22 -3.38 -4.69 16.52
N ASP A 23 -3.80 -3.68 17.28
CA ASP A 23 -5.18 -3.50 17.70
C ASP A 23 -6.11 -3.06 16.56
N SER A 24 -5.62 -2.15 15.68
CA SER A 24 -6.45 -1.55 14.63
C SER A 24 -6.21 -2.16 13.23
N GLY A 25 -5.08 -2.85 13.03
CA GLY A 25 -4.65 -3.35 11.72
C GLY A 25 -4.12 -2.27 10.78
N HIS A 26 -4.09 -1.02 11.20
CA HIS A 26 -3.62 0.10 10.38
C HIS A 26 -3.17 1.30 11.21
N ILE A 27 -2.36 2.15 10.57
CA ILE A 27 -1.96 3.46 11.11
C ILE A 27 -2.12 4.51 10.03
N ILE A 28 -2.79 5.61 10.36
CA ILE A 28 -2.83 6.82 9.54
C ILE A 28 -2.10 7.92 10.29
N ARG A 29 -1.13 8.57 9.65
CA ARG A 29 -0.37 9.68 10.24
C ARG A 29 0.24 10.58 9.16
N PRO A 30 0.69 11.80 9.50
CA PRO A 30 1.42 12.65 8.57
C PRO A 30 2.61 11.91 7.95
N ALA A 31 2.88 12.18 6.67
CA ALA A 31 4.05 11.64 5.98
C ALA A 31 5.35 12.13 6.65
N ASP A 32 6.32 11.24 6.79
CA ASP A 32 7.64 11.58 7.38
C ASP A 32 8.38 12.64 6.56
N ASP A 33 8.25 12.59 5.24
CA ASP A 33 8.84 13.55 4.30
C ASP A 33 7.76 14.07 3.34
N ARG A 34 7.11 15.16 3.74
CA ARG A 34 6.08 15.83 2.96
C ARG A 34 6.60 16.32 1.60
N THR A 35 7.84 16.78 1.54
CA THR A 35 8.45 17.27 0.30
C THR A 35 8.52 16.17 -0.75
N GLN A 36 8.83 14.92 -0.35
CA GLN A 36 8.82 13.80 -1.28
C GLN A 36 7.41 13.43 -1.74
N LEU A 37 6.42 13.51 -0.87
CA LEU A 37 5.02 13.29 -1.25
C LEU A 37 4.55 14.35 -2.27
N ASP A 38 4.86 15.61 -2.04
CA ASP A 38 4.53 16.71 -2.96
C ASP A 38 5.22 16.50 -4.32
N ARG A 39 6.50 16.11 -4.31
CA ARG A 39 7.27 15.79 -5.53
C ARG A 39 6.67 14.60 -6.31
N ILE A 40 6.19 13.58 -5.60
CA ILE A 40 5.49 12.44 -6.23
C ILE A 40 4.20 12.92 -6.89
N ARG A 41 3.38 13.72 -6.19
CA ARG A 41 2.14 14.28 -6.77
C ARG A 41 2.43 15.14 -7.99
N GLU A 42 3.43 15.99 -7.94
CA GLU A 42 3.85 16.82 -9.07
C GLU A 42 4.24 15.98 -10.30
N LEU A 43 4.99 14.88 -10.11
CA LEU A 43 5.32 13.95 -11.19
C LEU A 43 4.08 13.43 -11.90
N LEU A 44 3.04 13.03 -11.15
CA LEU A 44 1.82 12.51 -11.72
C LEU A 44 1.00 13.60 -12.42
N VAL A 45 0.94 14.80 -11.86
CA VAL A 45 0.27 15.96 -12.48
C VAL A 45 0.94 16.33 -13.80
N VAL A 46 2.27 16.48 -13.82
CA VAL A 46 3.03 16.78 -15.04
C VAL A 46 2.81 15.70 -16.10
N THR A 47 2.83 14.44 -15.70
CA THR A 47 2.60 13.31 -16.63
C THR A 47 1.17 13.32 -17.16
N ALA A 48 0.18 13.55 -16.32
CA ALA A 48 -1.23 13.63 -16.70
C ALA A 48 -1.48 14.81 -17.67
N CYS A 49 -0.93 15.98 -17.38
CA CYS A 49 -1.03 17.16 -18.26
C CYS A 49 -0.42 16.87 -19.64
N LYS A 50 0.74 16.23 -19.70
CA LYS A 50 1.39 15.84 -20.96
C LYS A 50 0.52 14.87 -21.78
N LEU A 51 -0.08 13.87 -21.15
CA LEU A 51 -0.94 12.88 -21.82
C LEU A 51 -2.27 13.48 -22.32
N LEU A 52 -2.74 14.54 -21.68
CA LEU A 52 -3.98 15.22 -22.03
C LEU A 52 -3.77 16.46 -22.89
N ASP A 53 -2.52 16.79 -23.24
CA ASP A 53 -2.14 18.04 -23.94
C ASP A 53 -2.70 19.29 -23.24
N ARG A 54 -2.42 19.41 -21.92
CA ARG A 54 -2.88 20.51 -21.08
C ARG A 54 -1.71 21.24 -20.42
N PRO A 55 -1.84 22.54 -20.18
CA PRO A 55 -0.89 23.28 -19.38
C PRO A 55 -0.88 22.79 -17.93
N LEU A 56 0.20 23.06 -17.21
CA LEU A 56 0.26 22.76 -15.77
C LEU A 56 -0.79 23.57 -15.01
N PRO A 57 -1.53 22.94 -14.10
CA PRO A 57 -2.57 23.61 -13.32
C PRO A 57 -1.94 24.48 -12.23
N ALA A 58 -2.64 25.55 -11.87
CA ALA A 58 -2.27 26.35 -10.71
C ALA A 58 -2.47 25.60 -9.39
N ASP A 59 -3.49 24.73 -9.33
CA ASP A 59 -3.76 23.86 -8.18
C ASP A 59 -3.78 22.38 -8.59
N PRO A 60 -2.76 21.61 -8.17
CA PRO A 60 -2.66 20.18 -8.41
C PRO A 60 -3.84 19.36 -7.86
N ALA A 61 -4.37 19.73 -6.69
CA ALA A 61 -5.46 18.98 -6.07
C ALA A 61 -6.74 19.07 -6.91
N THR A 62 -7.17 20.28 -7.22
CA THR A 62 -8.36 20.54 -8.07
C THR A 62 -8.23 19.87 -9.43
N PHE A 63 -7.03 19.86 -10.03
CA PHE A 63 -6.80 19.18 -11.31
C PHE A 63 -6.98 17.67 -11.20
N LEU A 64 -6.36 17.03 -10.20
CA LEU A 64 -6.48 15.58 -10.03
C LEU A 64 -7.91 15.16 -9.67
N GLU A 65 -8.58 15.91 -8.80
CA GLU A 65 -9.96 15.63 -8.42
C GLU A 65 -10.96 15.80 -9.58
N GLY A 66 -10.71 16.78 -10.46
CA GLY A 66 -11.57 17.08 -11.60
C GLY A 66 -11.19 16.38 -12.91
N ILE A 67 -10.30 15.38 -12.87
CA ILE A 67 -9.81 14.70 -14.08
C ILE A 67 -10.93 14.00 -14.87
N ASP A 68 -12.01 13.59 -14.21
CA ASP A 68 -13.21 13.00 -14.79
C ASP A 68 -13.86 13.90 -15.86
N LYS A 69 -13.73 15.21 -15.71
CA LYS A 69 -14.22 16.21 -16.67
C LYS A 69 -13.37 16.30 -17.94
N LEU A 70 -12.15 15.80 -17.89
CA LEU A 70 -11.17 15.86 -18.98
C LEU A 70 -10.92 14.48 -19.61
N LEU A 71 -11.22 13.41 -18.88
CA LEU A 71 -10.91 12.04 -19.28
C LEU A 71 -12.20 11.20 -19.37
N PRO A 72 -12.65 10.80 -20.56
CA PRO A 72 -13.78 9.91 -20.69
C PRO A 72 -13.44 8.51 -20.15
N LEU A 73 -14.43 7.84 -19.55
CA LEU A 73 -14.27 6.57 -18.84
C LEU A 73 -13.61 5.47 -19.70
N ASN A 74 -13.94 5.40 -20.99
CA ASN A 74 -13.36 4.43 -21.92
C ASN A 74 -11.85 4.61 -22.17
N ARG A 75 -11.27 5.76 -21.82
CA ARG A 75 -9.83 6.04 -21.90
C ARG A 75 -9.10 5.88 -20.57
N LEU A 76 -9.82 5.70 -19.47
CA LEU A 76 -9.26 5.67 -18.12
C LEU A 76 -8.17 4.59 -17.98
N ASN A 77 -8.42 3.39 -18.47
CA ASN A 77 -7.47 2.29 -18.31
C ASN A 77 -6.14 2.56 -19.05
N LEU A 78 -6.21 3.03 -20.30
CA LEU A 78 -4.99 3.37 -21.05
C LEU A 78 -4.24 4.52 -20.38
N PHE A 79 -4.94 5.58 -20.01
CA PHE A 79 -4.37 6.73 -19.30
C PHE A 79 -3.67 6.31 -18.00
N ARG A 80 -4.31 5.44 -17.20
CA ARG A 80 -3.72 4.90 -15.98
C ARG A 80 -2.46 4.09 -16.25
N LEU A 81 -2.44 3.25 -17.29
CA LEU A 81 -1.28 2.44 -17.66
C LEU A 81 -0.12 3.32 -18.13
N ASP A 82 -0.38 4.37 -18.90
CA ASP A 82 0.64 5.31 -19.36
C ASP A 82 1.28 6.07 -18.20
N ILE A 83 0.48 6.57 -17.25
CA ILE A 83 1.00 7.21 -16.04
C ILE A 83 1.80 6.19 -15.21
N LEU A 84 1.27 4.98 -15.03
CA LEU A 84 1.91 3.92 -14.26
C LEU A 84 3.27 3.52 -14.85
N ALA A 85 3.38 3.47 -16.18
CA ALA A 85 4.65 3.22 -16.87
C ALA A 85 5.64 4.36 -16.68
N ALA A 86 5.20 5.62 -16.91
CA ALA A 86 6.03 6.80 -16.78
C ALA A 86 6.56 7.00 -15.35
N MET A 87 5.69 6.85 -14.35
CA MET A 87 6.09 7.01 -12.95
C MET A 87 7.10 5.93 -12.52
N ASN A 88 6.88 4.66 -12.86
CA ASN A 88 7.79 3.58 -12.49
C ASN A 88 9.11 3.59 -13.29
N ALA A 89 9.19 4.29 -14.41
CA ALA A 89 10.43 4.58 -15.12
C ALA A 89 11.26 5.69 -14.45
N THR A 90 10.70 6.41 -13.47
CA THR A 90 11.37 7.54 -12.80
C THR A 90 12.32 7.01 -11.71
N PRO A 91 13.66 7.19 -11.85
CA PRO A 91 14.64 6.51 -10.99
C PRO A 91 14.53 6.86 -9.50
N TRP A 92 14.15 8.09 -9.17
CA TRP A 92 14.06 8.55 -7.78
C TRP A 92 12.73 8.18 -7.08
N LEU A 93 11.71 7.73 -7.81
CA LEU A 93 10.35 7.52 -7.28
C LEU A 93 10.34 6.55 -6.08
N ARG A 94 10.98 5.40 -6.21
CA ARG A 94 10.98 4.39 -5.15
C ARG A 94 11.62 4.91 -3.86
N GLN A 95 12.71 5.67 -3.98
CA GLN A 95 13.37 6.27 -2.82
C GLN A 95 12.49 7.36 -2.18
N ALA A 96 11.86 8.21 -2.99
CA ALA A 96 10.93 9.22 -2.51
C ALA A 96 9.75 8.57 -1.78
N TYR A 97 9.15 7.54 -2.38
CA TYR A 97 8.05 6.80 -1.79
C TYR A 97 8.42 6.19 -0.42
N PHE A 98 9.54 5.52 -0.32
CA PHE A 98 10.04 4.98 0.96
C PHE A 98 10.19 6.07 2.02
N ARG A 99 10.74 7.24 1.65
CA ARG A 99 10.95 8.36 2.59
C ARG A 99 9.65 8.91 3.17
N THR A 100 8.53 8.81 2.47
CA THR A 100 7.25 9.31 2.99
C THR A 100 6.76 8.55 4.22
N ALA A 101 7.22 7.32 4.45
CA ALA A 101 6.77 6.44 5.54
C ALA A 101 7.92 5.68 6.23
N ARG A 102 9.15 6.17 6.12
CA ARG A 102 10.35 5.46 6.55
C ARG A 102 10.30 5.01 8.01
N SER A 103 10.01 5.93 8.92
CA SER A 103 9.99 5.62 10.36
C SER A 103 8.91 4.60 10.71
N LEU A 104 7.74 4.70 10.04
CA LEU A 104 6.64 3.76 10.20
C LEU A 104 7.02 2.36 9.70
N ILE A 105 7.66 2.27 8.53
CA ILE A 105 8.12 1.01 7.96
C ILE A 105 9.20 0.39 8.85
N GLU A 106 10.21 1.18 9.26
CA GLU A 106 11.31 0.69 10.10
C GLU A 106 10.81 0.21 11.47
N THR A 107 9.79 0.84 12.07
CA THR A 107 9.21 0.39 13.33
C THR A 107 8.38 -0.89 13.18
N LEU A 108 7.53 -0.98 12.15
CA LEU A 108 6.60 -2.09 12.00
C LEU A 108 7.22 -3.33 11.33
N VAL A 109 8.26 -3.16 10.52
CA VAL A 109 8.83 -4.23 9.70
C VAL A 109 10.28 -4.52 10.05
N GLY A 110 11.03 -3.49 10.48
CA GLY A 110 12.47 -3.56 10.73
C GLY A 110 13.28 -2.75 9.71
N ASN A 111 14.61 -2.84 9.81
CA ASN A 111 15.53 -1.96 9.08
C ASN A 111 16.32 -2.65 7.97
N GLU A 112 16.12 -3.97 7.77
CA GLU A 112 16.65 -4.75 6.66
C GLU A 112 15.49 -5.05 5.72
N LEU A 113 15.30 -4.22 4.70
CA LEU A 113 14.07 -4.12 3.97
C LEU A 113 14.19 -4.48 2.51
N VAL A 114 13.14 -5.10 2.02
CA VAL A 114 12.83 -5.21 0.61
C VAL A 114 11.56 -4.42 0.31
N MET A 115 11.50 -3.86 -0.88
CA MET A 115 10.37 -3.09 -1.40
C MET A 115 9.90 -3.70 -2.71
N GLN A 116 8.61 -3.76 -2.91
CA GLN A 116 8.00 -4.08 -4.21
C GLN A 116 8.66 -3.24 -5.31
N ARG A 117 8.99 -3.87 -6.45
CA ARG A 117 9.69 -3.18 -7.54
C ARG A 117 8.83 -2.12 -8.22
N ARG A 118 7.56 -2.40 -8.36
CA ARG A 118 6.58 -1.53 -9.02
C ARG A 118 5.65 -0.90 -7.99
N ILE A 119 5.57 0.42 -7.95
CA ILE A 119 4.56 1.13 -7.19
C ILE A 119 3.25 1.08 -7.98
N ASN A 120 2.17 0.66 -7.34
CA ASN A 120 0.85 0.59 -7.96
C ASN A 120 0.17 1.95 -7.93
N LEU A 121 -0.65 2.22 -8.94
CA LEU A 121 -1.47 3.42 -9.08
C LEU A 121 -2.95 3.02 -9.19
N SER A 122 -3.78 3.66 -8.42
CA SER A 122 -5.23 3.59 -8.54
C SER A 122 -5.79 4.97 -8.86
N ILE A 123 -6.57 5.05 -9.94
CA ILE A 123 -7.38 6.22 -10.31
C ILE A 123 -8.80 5.71 -10.39
N GLN A 124 -9.72 6.33 -9.65
CA GLN A 124 -11.14 5.97 -9.66
C GLN A 124 -11.98 7.23 -9.83
N LEU A 125 -12.63 7.33 -10.97
CA LEU A 125 -13.54 8.43 -11.29
C LEU A 125 -14.83 8.33 -10.46
N PRO A 126 -15.55 9.44 -10.25
CA PRO A 126 -16.90 9.40 -9.73
C PRO A 126 -17.82 8.49 -10.56
N GLY A 127 -18.57 7.59 -9.90
CA GLY A 127 -19.48 6.65 -10.55
C GLY A 127 -18.80 5.52 -11.34
N ASP A 128 -17.47 5.38 -11.29
CA ASP A 128 -16.74 4.36 -12.04
C ASP A 128 -16.84 2.98 -11.37
N GLU A 129 -17.44 2.03 -12.09
CA GLU A 129 -17.52 0.64 -11.70
C GLU A 129 -16.36 -0.21 -12.24
N SER A 130 -15.62 0.29 -13.24
CA SER A 130 -14.54 -0.46 -13.89
C SER A 130 -13.25 -0.54 -13.06
N SER A 131 -13.10 0.35 -12.08
CA SER A 131 -11.95 0.42 -11.16
C SER A 131 -12.24 -0.19 -9.79
N LEU A 132 -13.30 -1.00 -9.68
CA LEU A 132 -13.63 -1.69 -8.45
C LEU A 132 -12.58 -2.75 -8.13
N LEU A 133 -12.16 -2.75 -6.88
CA LEU A 133 -11.39 -3.81 -6.28
C LEU A 133 -12.30 -4.49 -5.24
N PRO A 134 -12.89 -5.66 -5.59
CA PRO A 134 -13.78 -6.38 -4.68
C PRO A 134 -13.10 -6.70 -3.36
N VAL A 135 -13.88 -7.10 -2.35
CA VAL A 135 -13.31 -7.51 -1.07
C VAL A 135 -12.31 -8.65 -1.28
N HIS A 136 -11.12 -8.47 -0.74
CA HIS A 136 -10.03 -9.43 -0.77
C HIS A 136 -9.10 -9.20 0.43
N ALA A 137 -8.24 -10.17 0.69
CA ALA A 137 -7.01 -9.97 1.43
C ALA A 137 -5.86 -10.38 0.50
N ASP A 138 -4.79 -9.61 0.45
CA ASP A 138 -3.68 -9.86 -0.48
C ASP A 138 -3.08 -11.27 -0.28
N VAL A 139 -3.07 -11.76 0.96
CA VAL A 139 -2.62 -13.13 1.29
C VAL A 139 -3.45 -14.22 0.59
N TRP A 140 -4.69 -13.96 0.18
CA TRP A 140 -5.48 -14.91 -0.61
C TRP A 140 -4.99 -15.06 -2.04
N SER A 141 -4.16 -14.12 -2.50
CA SER A 141 -3.57 -14.07 -3.84
C SER A 141 -2.07 -14.36 -3.84
N GLY A 142 -1.56 -15.02 -2.80
CA GLY A 142 -0.16 -15.49 -2.71
C GLY A 142 0.83 -14.45 -2.20
N ASP A 143 0.37 -13.37 -1.57
CA ASP A 143 1.23 -12.47 -0.83
C ASP A 143 1.56 -13.04 0.56
N SER A 144 2.72 -12.69 1.11
CA SER A 144 3.16 -13.19 2.41
C SER A 144 2.51 -12.40 3.55
N PRO A 145 2.08 -13.05 4.65
CA PRO A 145 1.54 -12.33 5.81
C PRO A 145 2.59 -11.45 6.55
N PHE A 146 3.85 -11.52 6.15
CA PHE A 146 4.94 -10.68 6.67
C PHE A 146 5.12 -9.36 5.90
N GLU A 147 4.16 -8.95 5.10
CA GLU A 147 4.22 -7.76 4.28
C GLU A 147 3.36 -6.64 4.87
N LEU A 148 3.89 -5.43 4.83
CA LEU A 148 3.19 -4.20 5.17
C LEU A 148 2.88 -3.43 3.89
N VAL A 149 1.63 -2.99 3.72
CA VAL A 149 1.27 -2.08 2.64
C VAL A 149 1.35 -0.64 3.13
N ILE A 150 2.06 0.18 2.39
CA ILE A 150 1.97 1.64 2.49
C ILE A 150 1.07 2.13 1.37
N TRP A 151 0.07 2.92 1.72
CA TRP A 151 -0.86 3.54 0.81
C TRP A 151 -0.76 5.07 0.92
N LEU A 152 -0.59 5.76 -0.20
CA LEU A 152 -0.43 7.20 -0.28
C LEU A 152 -1.57 7.82 -1.05
N PRO A 153 -2.41 8.66 -0.45
CA PRO A 153 -3.37 9.50 -1.16
C PRO A 153 -2.65 10.66 -1.85
N LEU A 154 -3.07 11.00 -3.06
CA LEU A 154 -2.60 12.19 -3.79
C LEU A 154 -3.63 13.33 -3.79
N VAL A 155 -4.82 13.04 -3.29
CA VAL A 155 -5.93 13.93 -2.98
C VAL A 155 -6.53 13.49 -1.66
N ASP A 156 -7.39 14.28 -1.03
CA ASP A 156 -8.12 13.84 0.16
C ASP A 156 -9.02 12.65 -0.18
N CYS A 157 -8.92 11.58 0.58
CA CYS A 157 -9.70 10.36 0.39
C CYS A 157 -10.52 10.06 1.63
N SER A 158 -11.84 10.08 1.49
CA SER A 158 -12.80 9.78 2.55
C SER A 158 -14.02 9.06 1.98
N ALA A 159 -14.83 8.46 2.83
CA ALA A 159 -16.03 7.73 2.44
C ALA A 159 -15.78 6.80 1.23
N THR A 160 -16.65 6.80 0.23
CA THR A 160 -16.54 5.91 -0.95
C THR A 160 -15.38 6.28 -1.90
N LYS A 161 -14.79 7.47 -1.76
CA LYS A 161 -13.55 7.88 -2.44
C LYS A 161 -12.30 7.25 -1.82
N SER A 162 -12.44 6.52 -0.72
CA SER A 162 -11.34 5.83 -0.04
C SER A 162 -11.45 4.31 -0.20
N MET A 163 -10.59 3.59 0.51
CA MET A 163 -10.71 2.16 0.70
C MET A 163 -11.41 1.84 2.02
N TYR A 164 -12.05 0.67 2.10
CA TYR A 164 -12.50 0.12 3.36
C TYR A 164 -11.53 -0.96 3.86
N LEU A 165 -11.51 -1.15 5.18
CA LEU A 165 -10.71 -2.16 5.85
C LEU A 165 -11.53 -2.80 6.97
N MET A 166 -11.37 -4.12 7.15
CA MET A 166 -11.90 -4.84 8.30
C MET A 166 -10.88 -4.80 9.45
N GLY A 167 -11.36 -4.55 10.66
CA GLY A 167 -10.48 -4.60 11.84
C GLY A 167 -10.06 -6.03 12.21
N PRO A 168 -8.92 -6.22 12.93
CA PRO A 168 -8.34 -7.54 13.22
C PRO A 168 -9.27 -8.49 13.97
N ALA A 169 -10.03 -8.00 14.93
CA ALA A 169 -10.98 -8.81 15.70
C ALA A 169 -12.11 -9.38 14.82
N ALA A 170 -12.65 -8.57 13.90
CA ALA A 170 -13.68 -8.98 12.94
C ALA A 170 -13.08 -9.97 11.91
N ALA A 171 -11.90 -9.67 11.36
CA ALA A 171 -11.21 -10.56 10.44
C ALA A 171 -10.92 -11.93 11.08
N SER A 172 -10.50 -11.97 12.34
CA SER A 172 -10.31 -13.23 13.08
C SER A 172 -11.61 -14.02 13.22
N ARG A 173 -12.76 -13.37 13.44
CA ARG A 173 -14.08 -14.06 13.44
C ARG A 173 -14.43 -14.62 12.05
N LEU A 174 -14.22 -13.80 11.02
CA LEU A 174 -14.45 -14.22 9.62
C LEU A 174 -13.61 -15.46 9.28
N TYR A 175 -12.30 -15.43 9.56
CA TYR A 175 -11.38 -16.52 9.20
C TYR A 175 -11.68 -17.84 9.90
N ARG A 176 -12.14 -17.82 11.15
CA ARG A 176 -12.59 -19.04 11.83
C ARG A 176 -13.80 -19.70 11.17
N ASN A 177 -14.62 -18.91 10.46
CA ASN A 177 -15.83 -19.37 9.81
C ASN A 177 -15.75 -19.27 8.28
N PHE A 178 -14.57 -19.10 7.71
CA PHE A 178 -14.38 -18.77 6.30
C PHE A 178 -14.94 -19.85 5.34
N THR A 179 -14.96 -21.11 5.76
CA THR A 179 -15.54 -22.20 4.98
C THR A 179 -17.00 -21.97 4.62
N ASN A 180 -17.75 -21.24 5.43
CA ASN A 180 -19.15 -20.88 5.17
C ASN A 180 -19.30 -19.90 3.99
N HIS A 181 -18.22 -19.24 3.58
CA HIS A 181 -18.19 -18.22 2.51
C HIS A 181 -17.50 -18.70 1.23
N GLN A 182 -16.95 -19.92 1.19
CA GLN A 182 -16.15 -20.41 0.06
C GLN A 182 -16.90 -20.51 -1.27
N ALA A 183 -18.23 -20.66 -1.22
CA ALA A 183 -19.08 -20.78 -2.42
C ALA A 183 -19.78 -19.47 -2.80
N THR A 184 -19.49 -18.35 -2.13
CA THR A 184 -20.14 -17.06 -2.38
C THR A 184 -19.30 -16.19 -3.32
N SER A 185 -19.97 -15.27 -4.02
CA SER A 185 -19.28 -14.24 -4.78
C SER A 185 -18.60 -13.24 -3.85
N ALA A 186 -17.63 -12.46 -4.38
CA ALA A 186 -17.02 -11.36 -3.63
C ALA A 186 -18.04 -10.30 -3.18
N GLU A 187 -19.13 -10.11 -3.94
CA GLU A 187 -20.22 -9.21 -3.58
C GLU A 187 -21.07 -9.76 -2.43
N ASP A 188 -21.35 -11.06 -2.42
CA ASP A 188 -22.08 -11.69 -1.31
C ASP A 188 -21.23 -11.69 -0.04
N LEU A 189 -19.92 -11.92 -0.17
CA LEU A 189 -19.00 -11.78 0.95
C LEU A 189 -19.01 -10.34 1.48
N TYR A 190 -18.91 -9.35 0.58
CA TYR A 190 -18.98 -7.94 0.99
C TYR A 190 -20.24 -7.64 1.80
N ARG A 191 -21.43 -8.03 1.30
CA ARG A 191 -22.70 -7.80 2.01
C ARG A 191 -22.75 -8.46 3.38
N ALA A 192 -22.17 -9.65 3.49
CA ALA A 192 -22.13 -10.36 4.77
C ALA A 192 -21.23 -9.70 5.81
N ILE A 193 -20.17 -9.04 5.38
CA ILE A 193 -19.17 -8.42 6.28
C ILE A 193 -19.26 -6.89 6.34
N GLU A 194 -20.12 -6.26 5.54
CA GLU A 194 -20.27 -4.80 5.45
C GLU A 194 -20.39 -4.10 6.83
N PRO A 195 -21.15 -4.65 7.82
CA PRO A 195 -21.24 -4.03 9.14
C PRO A 195 -19.91 -3.96 9.92
N ASP A 196 -18.95 -4.80 9.57
CA ASP A 196 -17.63 -4.88 10.18
C ASP A 196 -16.55 -4.09 9.39
N LEU A 197 -16.93 -3.44 8.28
CA LEU A 197 -16.03 -2.68 7.42
C LEU A 197 -16.05 -1.19 7.78
N THR A 198 -14.88 -0.56 7.72
CA THR A 198 -14.74 0.89 7.93
C THR A 198 -14.06 1.51 6.72
N PHE A 199 -14.70 2.50 6.10
CA PHE A 199 -14.04 3.37 5.12
C PHE A 199 -13.05 4.27 5.85
N LEU A 200 -11.80 4.27 5.39
CA LEU A 200 -10.73 5.02 6.03
C LEU A 200 -10.72 6.47 5.54
N ASP A 201 -10.51 7.40 6.46
CA ASP A 201 -10.34 8.82 6.14
C ASP A 201 -8.83 9.13 6.12
N VAL A 202 -8.29 9.34 4.93
CA VAL A 202 -6.86 9.55 4.71
C VAL A 202 -6.66 10.86 3.92
N PRO A 203 -6.43 11.98 4.60
CA PRO A 203 -6.22 13.25 3.93
C PRO A 203 -4.86 13.28 3.21
N TYR A 204 -4.77 14.08 2.16
CA TYR A 204 -3.51 14.34 1.49
C TYR A 204 -2.47 14.89 2.49
N GLY A 205 -1.26 14.38 2.40
CA GLY A 205 -0.22 14.71 3.37
C GLY A 205 -0.02 13.66 4.44
N HIS A 206 -0.90 12.67 4.50
CA HIS A 206 -0.80 11.52 5.39
C HIS A 206 -0.41 10.27 4.60
N VAL A 207 0.03 9.28 5.34
CA VAL A 207 0.27 7.91 4.86
C VAL A 207 -0.61 6.96 5.64
N LEU A 208 -1.10 5.94 4.97
CA LEU A 208 -1.77 4.79 5.59
C LEU A 208 -0.83 3.59 5.49
N ALA A 209 -0.49 2.99 6.62
CA ALA A 209 0.10 1.65 6.70
C ALA A 209 -0.98 0.67 7.15
N PHE A 210 -1.12 -0.47 6.48
CA PHE A 210 -2.10 -1.47 6.90
C PHE A 210 -1.61 -2.91 6.69
N ASP A 211 -2.17 -3.80 7.48
CA ASP A 211 -1.98 -5.25 7.37
C ASP A 211 -2.80 -5.78 6.19
N GLN A 212 -2.10 -6.23 5.15
CA GLN A 212 -2.71 -6.76 3.94
C GLN A 212 -3.40 -8.12 4.10
N SER A 213 -3.24 -8.76 5.24
CA SER A 213 -3.98 -9.99 5.58
C SER A 213 -5.43 -9.71 5.99
N LEU A 214 -5.76 -8.45 6.27
CA LEU A 214 -7.11 -8.04 6.61
C LEU A 214 -7.96 -7.83 5.35
N PRO A 215 -9.24 -8.25 5.35
CA PRO A 215 -10.16 -7.98 4.24
C PRO A 215 -10.29 -6.49 3.98
N HIS A 216 -10.09 -6.11 2.73
CA HIS A 216 -10.15 -4.72 2.27
C HIS A 216 -10.60 -4.63 0.81
N GLY A 217 -10.83 -3.41 0.34
CA GLY A 217 -11.23 -3.15 -1.03
C GLY A 217 -11.74 -1.74 -1.23
N ASN A 218 -12.47 -1.51 -2.30
CA ASN A 218 -13.18 -0.26 -2.55
C ASN A 218 -14.59 -0.51 -3.09
N ARG A 219 -15.39 0.54 -3.08
CA ARG A 219 -16.73 0.57 -3.71
C ARG A 219 -16.73 1.63 -4.80
N VAL A 220 -17.83 1.70 -5.54
CA VAL A 220 -18.06 2.80 -6.49
C VAL A 220 -17.88 4.12 -5.77
N ASN A 221 -17.03 4.98 -6.31
CA ASN A 221 -16.80 6.31 -5.78
C ASN A 221 -18.06 7.16 -6.02
N ARG A 222 -18.80 7.48 -4.97
CA ARG A 222 -20.00 8.31 -5.00
C ARG A 222 -19.73 9.77 -4.67
N GLU A 223 -18.49 10.10 -4.37
CA GLU A 223 -18.05 11.46 -4.04
C GLU A 223 -17.78 12.26 -5.33
N ALA A 224 -17.76 13.58 -5.20
CA ALA A 224 -17.64 14.48 -6.34
C ALA A 224 -16.26 14.47 -7.02
N GLY A 225 -15.21 14.04 -6.32
CA GLY A 225 -13.82 14.10 -6.81
C GLY A 225 -13.27 12.73 -7.17
N THR A 226 -12.34 12.70 -8.10
CA THR A 226 -11.59 11.49 -8.48
C THR A 226 -10.62 11.09 -7.39
N ARG A 227 -10.57 9.81 -7.04
CA ARG A 227 -9.52 9.25 -6.18
C ARG A 227 -8.24 9.03 -6.98
N TRP A 228 -7.14 9.46 -6.38
CA TRP A 228 -5.78 9.12 -6.82
C TRP A 228 -4.98 8.60 -5.64
N SER A 229 -4.47 7.40 -5.76
CA SER A 229 -3.68 6.79 -4.70
C SER A 229 -2.61 5.85 -5.24
N LEU A 230 -1.54 5.74 -4.48
CA LEU A 230 -0.44 4.81 -4.72
C LEU A 230 -0.40 3.77 -3.60
N ASN A 231 0.03 2.56 -3.91
CA ASN A 231 0.37 1.57 -2.88
C ASN A 231 1.63 0.80 -3.24
N CYS A 232 2.35 0.36 -2.22
CA CYS A 232 3.56 -0.44 -2.36
C CYS A 232 3.78 -1.29 -1.11
N ARG A 233 4.31 -2.48 -1.29
CA ARG A 233 4.58 -3.44 -0.22
C ARG A 233 6.01 -3.39 0.24
N PHE A 234 6.18 -3.55 1.55
CA PHE A 234 7.46 -3.65 2.25
C PHE A 234 7.46 -4.87 3.15
N LYS A 235 8.61 -5.49 3.29
CA LYS A 235 8.82 -6.57 4.26
C LYS A 235 10.28 -6.65 4.69
N ALA A 236 10.54 -7.32 5.82
CA ALA A 236 11.90 -7.65 6.22
C ALA A 236 12.52 -8.63 5.21
N ALA A 237 13.77 -8.38 4.85
CA ALA A 237 14.47 -9.13 3.80
C ALA A 237 14.54 -10.64 4.07
N PHE A 238 14.64 -11.03 5.34
CA PHE A 238 14.87 -12.40 5.79
C PHE A 238 13.60 -13.10 6.33
N THR A 239 12.43 -12.46 6.25
CA THR A 239 11.17 -13.14 6.58
C THR A 239 10.69 -14.04 5.43
N PRO A 240 9.86 -15.05 5.72
CA PRO A 240 9.36 -15.97 4.69
C PRO A 240 8.66 -15.25 3.53
N TYR A 241 9.00 -15.64 2.32
CA TYR A 241 8.30 -15.23 1.09
C TYR A 241 7.23 -16.26 0.76
N ALA A 242 6.12 -15.80 0.18
CA ALA A 242 5.12 -16.66 -0.46
C ALA A 242 5.37 -16.71 -1.98
N ASP A 243 4.35 -16.50 -2.81
CA ASP A 243 4.53 -16.55 -4.27
C ASP A 243 5.32 -15.36 -4.83
N LYS A 244 5.27 -14.21 -4.15
CA LYS A 244 6.00 -12.99 -4.52
C LYS A 244 7.45 -13.09 -4.06
N LYS A 245 8.40 -13.34 -4.98
CA LYS A 245 9.79 -13.66 -4.65
C LYS A 245 10.72 -12.44 -4.63
N LEU A 246 11.80 -12.59 -3.87
CA LEU A 246 12.95 -11.69 -3.93
C LEU A 246 13.64 -11.84 -5.31
N GLY A 247 14.04 -10.71 -5.90
CA GLY A 247 14.64 -10.70 -7.24
C GLY A 247 13.63 -10.57 -8.38
N GLU A 248 12.38 -10.95 -8.18
CA GLU A 248 11.28 -10.85 -9.15
C GLU A 248 10.32 -9.73 -8.79
N PHE A 249 9.55 -9.91 -7.73
CA PHE A 249 8.56 -8.94 -7.25
C PHE A 249 9.17 -7.92 -6.27
N PHE A 250 10.06 -8.37 -5.39
CA PHE A 250 10.77 -7.55 -4.41
C PHE A 250 12.22 -7.31 -4.82
N SER A 251 12.78 -6.16 -4.40
CA SER A 251 14.21 -5.90 -4.42
C SER A 251 14.68 -5.27 -3.11
N PRO A 252 15.90 -5.58 -2.64
CA PRO A 252 16.46 -4.97 -1.44
C PRO A 252 16.56 -3.46 -1.60
N ILE A 253 16.25 -2.73 -0.52
CA ILE A 253 16.42 -1.28 -0.44
C ILE A 253 17.35 -0.88 0.69
N THR A 254 17.33 -1.60 1.81
CA THR A 254 18.23 -1.38 2.94
C THR A 254 18.76 -2.73 3.43
N LEU A 255 20.08 -2.91 3.37
CA LEU A 255 20.78 -4.03 3.96
C LEU A 255 21.92 -3.48 4.82
N ARG A 256 22.01 -3.95 6.06
CA ARG A 256 23.06 -3.55 7.00
C ARG A 256 24.39 -4.23 6.64
N PRO A 257 25.53 -3.69 7.12
CA PRO A 257 26.85 -4.22 6.76
C PRO A 257 27.01 -5.71 7.00
N MET A 258 26.55 -6.23 8.15
CA MET A 258 26.67 -7.66 8.46
C MET A 258 25.88 -8.54 7.50
N SER A 259 24.67 -8.12 7.11
CA SER A 259 23.88 -8.86 6.12
C SER A 259 24.55 -8.88 4.75
N ARG A 260 25.19 -7.75 4.35
CA ARG A 260 25.96 -7.69 3.10
C ARG A 260 27.19 -8.61 3.15
N ILE A 261 27.90 -8.63 4.28
CA ILE A 261 29.05 -9.53 4.50
C ILE A 261 28.59 -10.98 4.44
N GLY A 262 27.53 -11.32 5.19
CA GLY A 262 27.01 -12.69 5.22
C GLY A 262 26.52 -13.19 3.87
N LEU A 263 25.81 -12.36 3.10
CA LEU A 263 25.37 -12.70 1.73
C LEU A 263 26.53 -12.89 0.74
N ALA A 264 27.66 -12.24 0.98
CA ALA A 264 28.87 -12.35 0.15
C ALA A 264 29.80 -13.48 0.62
N TYR A 265 29.61 -14.01 1.83
CA TYR A 265 30.48 -15.04 2.40
C TYR A 265 30.49 -16.32 1.55
N ARG A 266 31.69 -16.89 1.39
CA ARG A 266 31.90 -18.19 0.79
C ARG A 266 32.75 -19.01 1.74
N SER A 267 32.28 -20.19 2.12
CA SER A 267 33.09 -21.12 2.92
C SER A 267 34.37 -21.49 2.16
N PRO A 268 35.53 -21.60 2.86
CA PRO A 268 36.69 -22.20 2.26
C PRO A 268 36.34 -23.62 1.76
N GLY A 269 36.84 -23.99 0.58
CA GLY A 269 36.72 -25.37 0.12
C GLY A 269 37.43 -26.32 1.10
N ASP A 270 36.93 -27.53 1.21
CA ASP A 270 37.49 -28.61 2.04
C ASP A 270 37.48 -28.37 3.57
N PHE A 271 36.77 -27.37 4.07
CA PHE A 271 36.53 -27.24 5.51
C PHE A 271 35.32 -28.12 5.91
N HIS A 272 35.59 -29.24 6.56
CA HIS A 272 34.60 -30.12 7.19
C HIS A 272 34.80 -30.07 8.70
N GLU A 273 33.74 -29.78 9.50
CA GLU A 273 33.73 -29.99 10.93
C GLU A 273 33.62 -31.49 11.26
#